data_1598601440c83bb8c4e6a51296a4f0a2
#
_entry.id   1598601440c83bb8c4e6a51296a4f0a2
#
_cell.length_a   1.000
_cell.length_b   1.000
_cell.length_c   1.000
_cell.angle_alpha   90.00
_cell.angle_beta   90.00
_cell.angle_gamma   90.00
#
_symmetry.space_group_name_H-M   'P 1'
#
loop_
_entity.id
_entity.type
_entity.pdbx_description
1 polymer ?
#
loop_
_entity_poly.entity_id
_entity_poly.type
_entity_poly.pdbx_seq_one_letter_code
_entity_poly.pdbx_strand_id
1 'polypeptide(L)'
;IPAQWLSNRWGQDWSEMVTVEGLNLDSSLKSKDAEWVAKQGEKFYVSLGFPQLPPVFWEKSSLYPVAKDAGYKKNTHASAWHMDLEKSVRTLMSIVPNSQWYETVHHEYGHIYYYLTYSNPDVPILLREGANRAYHEALGSMMGLAAMQKQFAAEFMADSYCYDVVMQFYRVDGLW
;
A
#
# COMPACT_ATOMS: atom_id res chain seq x y z
N ILE A 1 10.47 -25.32 17.03
CA ILE A 1 10.86 -23.93 16.76
C ILE A 1 10.25 -23.08 17.87
N PRO A 2 11.02 -22.28 18.60
CA PRO A 2 10.49 -21.36 19.61
C PRO A 2 9.58 -20.30 18.97
N ALA A 3 8.43 -20.05 19.59
CA ALA A 3 7.41 -19.13 19.02
C ALA A 3 7.91 -17.70 18.84
N GLN A 4 8.86 -17.26 19.66
CA GLN A 4 9.48 -15.93 19.56
C GLN A 4 10.40 -15.75 18.33
N TRP A 5 10.70 -16.82 17.59
CA TRP A 5 11.45 -16.73 16.34
C TRP A 5 10.55 -16.42 15.14
N LEU A 6 9.24 -16.46 15.35
CA LEU A 6 8.24 -16.17 14.31
C LEU A 6 7.73 -14.76 14.53
N SER A 7 7.88 -13.91 13.52
CA SER A 7 7.57 -12.48 13.60
C SER A 7 6.07 -12.16 13.71
N ASN A 8 5.20 -13.11 13.40
CA ASN A 8 3.77 -12.95 13.58
C ASN A 8 3.09 -14.14 14.27
N ARG A 9 1.90 -13.93 14.82
CA ARG A 9 1.15 -14.92 15.60
C ARG A 9 0.65 -16.12 14.77
N TRP A 10 0.67 -16.03 13.45
CA TRP A 10 0.27 -17.14 12.57
C TRP A 10 1.46 -17.99 12.09
N GLY A 11 2.69 -17.60 12.43
CA GLY A 11 3.88 -18.32 12.01
C GLY A 11 4.12 -18.34 10.50
N GLN A 12 3.65 -17.33 9.80
CA GLN A 12 3.75 -17.21 8.34
C GLN A 12 4.99 -16.43 7.90
N ASP A 13 5.49 -15.55 8.75
CA ASP A 13 6.67 -14.75 8.49
C ASP A 13 7.87 -15.34 9.22
N TRP A 14 8.85 -15.77 8.47
CA TRP A 14 10.07 -16.43 8.93
C TRP A 14 11.31 -15.60 8.64
N SER A 15 11.12 -14.36 8.24
CA SER A 15 12.21 -13.46 7.83
C SER A 15 13.23 -13.20 8.94
N GLU A 16 12.81 -13.22 10.21
CA GLU A 16 13.73 -13.08 11.35
C GLU A 16 14.70 -14.27 11.54
N MET A 17 14.41 -15.42 10.93
CA MET A 17 15.29 -16.58 10.95
C MET A 17 16.43 -16.50 9.93
N VAL A 18 16.33 -15.60 8.97
CA VAL A 18 17.30 -15.42 7.89
C VAL A 18 17.61 -13.92 7.78
N THR A 19 18.87 -13.55 7.95
CA THR A 19 19.29 -12.17 7.72
C THR A 19 19.27 -11.91 6.21
N VAL A 20 18.30 -11.17 5.73
CA VAL A 20 18.19 -10.71 4.34
C VAL A 20 18.34 -9.19 4.34
N GLU A 21 19.30 -8.70 3.59
CA GLU A 21 19.39 -7.26 3.30
C GLU A 21 18.29 -6.89 2.31
N GLY A 22 17.26 -6.22 2.81
CA GLY A 22 16.14 -5.72 2.03
C GLY A 22 16.13 -4.19 1.95
N LEU A 23 15.31 -3.66 1.05
CA LEU A 23 15.08 -2.23 0.97
C LEU A 23 14.34 -1.76 2.23
N ASN A 24 15.00 -0.91 3.02
CA ASN A 24 14.40 -0.26 4.18
C ASN A 24 14.20 1.23 3.87
N LEU A 25 12.94 1.64 3.74
CA LEU A 25 12.54 3.01 3.43
C LEU A 25 12.29 3.86 4.68
N ASP A 26 12.39 3.30 5.89
CA ASP A 26 11.96 3.96 7.13
C ASP A 26 12.69 5.28 7.38
N SER A 27 14.00 5.33 7.09
CA SER A 27 14.79 6.56 7.25
C SER A 27 14.29 7.68 6.33
N SER A 28 13.94 7.35 5.10
CA SER A 28 13.46 8.29 4.08
C SER A 28 12.01 8.72 4.34
N LEU A 29 11.19 7.82 4.87
CA LEU A 29 9.78 8.08 5.17
C LEU A 29 9.57 8.86 6.48
N LYS A 30 10.54 8.86 7.38
CA LYS A 30 10.43 9.46 8.72
C LYS A 30 10.04 10.96 8.70
N SER A 31 10.42 11.69 7.66
CA SER A 31 10.10 13.11 7.48
C SER A 31 8.77 13.37 6.77
N LYS A 32 8.10 12.33 6.30
CA LYS A 32 6.85 12.40 5.56
C LYS A 32 5.65 12.20 6.47
N ASP A 33 4.47 12.56 6.00
CA ASP A 33 3.21 12.32 6.70
C ASP A 33 2.38 11.20 6.03
N ALA A 34 1.26 10.85 6.66
CA ALA A 34 0.38 9.81 6.17
C ALA A 34 -0.28 10.18 4.82
N GLU A 35 -0.57 11.46 4.61
CA GLU A 35 -1.16 11.94 3.35
C GLU A 35 -0.16 11.79 2.20
N TRP A 36 1.10 12.12 2.43
CA TRP A 36 2.14 11.92 1.44
C TRP A 36 2.24 10.45 1.02
N VAL A 37 2.27 9.51 1.99
CA VAL A 37 2.31 8.06 1.70
C VAL A 37 1.09 7.64 0.88
N ALA A 38 -0.10 8.10 1.25
CA ALA A 38 -1.33 7.82 0.51
C ALA A 38 -1.29 8.36 -0.93
N LYS A 39 -0.75 9.55 -1.12
CA LYS A 39 -0.59 10.17 -2.45
C LYS A 39 0.46 9.46 -3.32
N GLN A 40 1.51 8.91 -2.73
CA GLN A 40 2.46 8.08 -3.48
C GLN A 40 1.78 6.81 -4.01
N GLY A 41 0.91 6.17 -3.24
CA GLY A 41 0.10 5.06 -3.73
C GLY A 41 -0.70 5.43 -4.98
N GLU A 42 -1.45 6.55 -4.96
CA GLU A 42 -2.18 7.02 -6.15
C GLU A 42 -1.24 7.27 -7.34
N LYS A 43 -0.13 8.00 -7.10
CA LYS A 43 0.86 8.32 -8.14
C LYS A 43 1.41 7.06 -8.80
N PHE A 44 1.70 6.02 -8.01
CA PHE A 44 2.16 4.72 -8.52
C PHE A 44 1.14 4.12 -9.49
N TYR A 45 -0.14 4.02 -9.12
CA TYR A 45 -1.17 3.45 -10.00
C TYR A 45 -1.41 4.30 -11.24
N VAL A 46 -1.40 5.63 -11.11
CA VAL A 46 -1.53 6.54 -12.26
C VAL A 46 -0.39 6.35 -13.26
N SER A 47 0.84 6.10 -12.79
CA SER A 47 1.98 5.82 -13.67
C SER A 47 1.84 4.50 -14.45
N LEU A 48 1.08 3.55 -13.92
CA LEU A 48 0.74 2.30 -14.60
C LEU A 48 -0.44 2.46 -15.59
N GLY A 49 -1.00 3.67 -15.72
CA GLY A 49 -2.09 3.97 -16.63
C GLY A 49 -3.49 3.88 -16.01
N PHE A 50 -3.61 3.69 -14.70
CA PHE A 50 -4.88 3.76 -14.01
C PHE A 50 -5.35 5.22 -13.85
N PRO A 51 -6.66 5.49 -13.76
CA PRO A 51 -7.17 6.83 -13.51
C PRO A 51 -6.82 7.32 -12.09
N GLN A 52 -6.93 8.62 -11.87
CA GLN A 52 -6.89 9.18 -10.52
C GLN A 52 -8.05 8.63 -9.68
N LEU A 53 -7.82 8.49 -8.39
CA LEU A 53 -8.85 8.09 -7.44
C LEU A 53 -10.00 9.10 -7.42
N PRO A 54 -11.25 8.65 -7.34
CA PRO A 54 -12.39 9.55 -7.33
C PRO A 54 -12.37 10.46 -6.08
N PRO A 55 -12.91 11.68 -6.14
CA PRO A 55 -12.93 12.60 -4.99
C PRO A 55 -13.54 11.98 -3.74
N VAL A 56 -14.57 11.15 -3.88
CA VAL A 56 -15.22 10.44 -2.75
C VAL A 56 -14.26 9.54 -1.99
N PHE A 57 -13.22 9.01 -2.65
CA PHE A 57 -12.18 8.24 -1.97
C PHE A 57 -11.46 9.08 -0.91
N TRP A 58 -11.02 10.28 -1.29
CA TRP A 58 -10.31 11.19 -0.40
C TRP A 58 -11.18 11.77 0.70
N GLU A 59 -12.45 12.05 0.40
CA GLU A 59 -13.43 12.59 1.36
C GLU A 59 -13.88 11.57 2.40
N LYS A 60 -13.97 10.29 2.04
CA LYS A 60 -14.60 9.25 2.86
C LYS A 60 -13.64 8.21 3.42
N SER A 61 -12.39 8.19 2.97
CA SER A 61 -11.37 7.29 3.54
C SER A 61 -10.91 7.77 4.91
N SER A 62 -10.58 6.82 5.76
CA SER A 62 -9.98 7.07 7.07
C SER A 62 -8.52 6.63 7.04
N LEU A 63 -7.62 7.59 6.89
CA LEU A 63 -6.19 7.33 6.63
C LEU A 63 -5.32 7.40 7.87
N TYR A 64 -5.75 8.13 8.92
CA TYR A 64 -4.91 8.47 10.06
C TYR A 64 -5.14 7.56 11.27
N PRO A 65 -4.10 7.32 12.10
CA PRO A 65 -4.27 6.71 13.40
C PRO A 65 -5.24 7.52 14.27
N VAL A 66 -6.00 6.84 15.10
CA VAL A 66 -6.88 7.48 16.08
C VAL A 66 -6.06 7.92 17.29
N ALA A 67 -6.32 9.11 17.81
CA ALA A 67 -5.73 9.58 19.05
C ALA A 67 -6.09 8.65 20.23
N LYS A 68 -5.18 8.50 21.19
CA LYS A 68 -5.37 7.58 22.32
C LYS A 68 -6.59 7.91 23.19
N ASP A 69 -7.03 9.17 23.19
CA ASP A 69 -8.12 9.74 23.96
C ASP A 69 -9.41 9.99 23.15
N ALA A 70 -9.50 9.46 21.95
CA ALA A 70 -10.59 9.75 21.01
C ALA A 70 -11.98 9.20 21.42
N GLY A 71 -12.09 8.48 22.53
CA GLY A 71 -13.38 7.93 23.01
C GLY A 71 -13.97 6.79 22.17
N TYR A 72 -13.32 6.41 21.07
CA TYR A 72 -13.67 5.26 20.22
C TYR A 72 -12.43 4.49 19.76
N LYS A 73 -12.65 3.27 19.33
CA LYS A 73 -11.59 2.40 18.79
C LYS A 73 -11.77 2.26 17.29
N LYS A 74 -10.65 2.30 16.56
CA LYS A 74 -10.57 2.02 15.13
C LYS A 74 -9.86 0.69 14.92
N ASN A 75 -10.32 -0.13 13.98
CA ASN A 75 -9.57 -1.29 13.56
C ASN A 75 -8.22 -0.83 12.95
N THR A 76 -7.14 -1.37 13.47
CA THR A 76 -5.77 -1.04 13.01
C THR A 76 -5.35 -1.84 11.79
N HIS A 77 -6.09 -2.90 11.43
CA HIS A 77 -5.88 -3.63 10.19
C HIS A 77 -6.38 -2.79 9.02
N ALA A 78 -5.54 -2.64 7.99
CA ALA A 78 -5.94 -1.94 6.77
C ALA A 78 -7.07 -2.70 6.05
N SER A 79 -7.92 -1.97 5.35
CA SER A 79 -9.00 -2.58 4.56
C SER A 79 -9.51 -1.62 3.50
N ALA A 80 -9.93 -2.19 2.38
CA ALA A 80 -10.54 -1.50 1.27
C ALA A 80 -12.03 -1.84 1.16
N TRP A 81 -12.85 -0.88 0.77
CA TRP A 81 -14.30 -0.99 0.78
C TRP A 81 -14.91 -0.46 -0.53
N HIS A 82 -15.86 -1.21 -1.06
CA HIS A 82 -16.69 -0.83 -2.19
C HIS A 82 -18.13 -0.67 -1.72
N MET A 83 -18.69 0.53 -1.79
CA MET A 83 -19.92 0.86 -1.07
C MET A 83 -21.18 0.84 -1.93
N ASP A 84 -21.04 1.03 -3.24
CA ASP A 84 -22.20 1.20 -4.15
C ASP A 84 -22.10 0.36 -5.43
N LEU A 85 -21.07 -0.46 -5.59
CA LEU A 85 -20.74 -1.20 -6.82
C LEU A 85 -20.53 -0.29 -8.04
N GLU A 86 -20.17 0.97 -7.80
CA GLU A 86 -19.83 1.96 -8.83
C GLU A 86 -18.52 2.68 -8.45
N LYS A 87 -18.59 3.91 -7.96
CA LYS A 87 -17.42 4.75 -7.69
C LYS A 87 -17.18 5.08 -6.21
N SER A 88 -18.10 4.70 -5.33
CA SER A 88 -17.94 4.97 -3.89
C SER A 88 -17.01 3.93 -3.24
N VAL A 89 -15.72 4.16 -3.44
CA VAL A 89 -14.65 3.36 -2.85
C VAL A 89 -13.99 4.12 -1.72
N ARG A 90 -13.49 3.42 -0.70
CA ARG A 90 -12.79 4.01 0.45
C ARG A 90 -11.85 3.02 1.12
N THR A 91 -10.90 3.53 1.88
CA THR A 91 -10.01 2.72 2.72
C THR A 91 -10.11 3.10 4.19
N LEU A 92 -9.91 2.11 5.06
CA LEU A 92 -9.72 2.28 6.48
C LEU A 92 -8.28 1.90 6.80
N MET A 93 -7.44 2.86 7.14
CA MET A 93 -6.03 2.67 7.42
C MET A 93 -5.59 3.52 8.62
N SER A 94 -4.48 3.16 9.24
CA SER A 94 -3.84 3.94 10.30
C SER A 94 -2.38 4.17 9.92
N ILE A 95 -2.17 4.95 8.84
CA ILE A 95 -0.88 5.11 8.18
C ILE A 95 0.12 5.76 9.12
N VAL A 96 1.23 5.07 9.33
CA VAL A 96 2.44 5.60 9.93
C VAL A 96 3.53 5.57 8.85
N PRO A 97 4.27 6.66 8.60
CA PRO A 97 5.26 6.71 7.54
C PRO A 97 6.44 5.75 7.80
N ASN A 98 6.33 4.53 7.30
CA ASN A 98 7.35 3.48 7.35
C ASN A 98 7.19 2.52 6.16
N SER A 99 8.16 1.64 5.94
CA SER A 99 8.18 0.67 4.85
C SER A 99 6.95 -0.22 4.83
N GLN A 100 6.52 -0.71 5.99
CA GLN A 100 5.35 -1.58 6.12
C GLN A 100 4.07 -0.88 5.64
N TRP A 101 3.82 0.35 6.08
CA TRP A 101 2.63 1.10 5.65
C TRP A 101 2.73 1.57 4.21
N TYR A 102 3.94 1.83 3.70
CA TYR A 102 4.14 2.12 2.28
C TYR A 102 3.68 0.93 1.43
N GLU A 103 4.13 -0.29 1.72
CA GLU A 103 3.68 -1.51 1.06
C GLU A 103 2.17 -1.73 1.23
N THR A 104 1.65 -1.61 2.47
CA THR A 104 0.24 -1.81 2.79
C THR A 104 -0.67 -0.86 2.00
N VAL A 105 -0.31 0.42 1.86
CA VAL A 105 -1.09 1.38 1.06
C VAL A 105 -1.20 0.93 -0.39
N HIS A 106 -0.10 0.47 -0.99
CA HIS A 106 -0.10 -0.01 -2.37
C HIS A 106 -0.92 -1.29 -2.52
N HIS A 107 -0.90 -2.18 -1.53
CA HIS A 107 -1.76 -3.36 -1.46
C HIS A 107 -3.25 -3.00 -1.42
N GLU A 108 -3.65 -2.16 -0.47
CA GLU A 108 -5.06 -1.74 -0.33
C GLU A 108 -5.58 -1.00 -1.56
N TYR A 109 -4.72 -0.20 -2.21
CA TYR A 109 -5.09 0.47 -3.46
C TYR A 109 -5.25 -0.53 -4.61
N GLY A 110 -4.59 -1.69 -4.58
CA GLY A 110 -4.86 -2.80 -5.49
C GLY A 110 -6.31 -3.24 -5.41
N HIS A 111 -6.84 -3.39 -4.20
CA HIS A 111 -8.27 -3.66 -4.01
C HIS A 111 -9.16 -2.55 -4.56
N ILE A 112 -8.83 -1.29 -4.28
CA ILE A 112 -9.59 -0.12 -4.74
C ILE A 112 -9.65 -0.05 -6.26
N TYR A 113 -8.51 -0.17 -6.93
CA TYR A 113 -8.46 -0.11 -8.39
C TYR A 113 -9.14 -1.32 -9.04
N TYR A 114 -9.09 -2.48 -8.40
CA TYR A 114 -9.83 -3.64 -8.87
C TYR A 114 -11.34 -3.43 -8.73
N TYR A 115 -11.82 -2.87 -7.62
CA TYR A 115 -13.23 -2.45 -7.47
C TYR A 115 -13.65 -1.52 -8.60
N LEU A 116 -12.90 -0.47 -8.87
CA LEU A 116 -13.19 0.50 -9.93
C LEU A 116 -13.17 -0.13 -11.33
N THR A 117 -12.31 -1.12 -11.56
CA THR A 117 -12.18 -1.78 -12.87
C THR A 117 -13.39 -2.65 -13.20
N TYR A 118 -13.87 -3.45 -12.24
CA TYR A 118 -15.03 -4.31 -12.52
C TYR A 118 -16.38 -3.63 -12.31
N SER A 119 -16.41 -2.39 -11.83
CA SER A 119 -17.63 -1.60 -11.64
C SER A 119 -18.07 -0.86 -12.91
N ASN A 120 -17.76 -1.39 -14.08
CA ASN A 120 -18.16 -0.80 -15.35
C ASN A 120 -19.70 -0.75 -15.44
N PRO A 121 -20.32 0.43 -15.67
CA PRO A 121 -21.77 0.59 -15.82
C PRO A 121 -22.41 -0.29 -16.91
N ASP A 122 -21.63 -0.66 -17.93
CA ASP A 122 -22.10 -1.54 -19.03
C ASP A 122 -22.21 -3.01 -18.60
N VAL A 123 -21.66 -3.37 -17.43
CA VAL A 123 -21.80 -4.71 -16.86
C VAL A 123 -23.03 -4.76 -15.95
N PRO A 124 -23.91 -5.78 -16.08
CA PRO A 124 -25.03 -5.95 -15.16
C PRO A 124 -24.57 -5.96 -13.70
N ILE A 125 -25.32 -5.29 -12.82
CA ILE A 125 -24.91 -5.06 -11.43
C ILE A 125 -24.55 -6.34 -10.67
N LEU A 126 -25.22 -7.45 -10.94
CA LEU A 126 -24.97 -8.74 -10.31
C LEU A 126 -23.66 -9.40 -10.75
N LEU A 127 -23.03 -8.88 -11.80
CA LEU A 127 -21.74 -9.35 -12.31
C LEU A 127 -20.59 -8.40 -11.97
N ARG A 128 -20.87 -7.29 -11.27
CA ARG A 128 -19.85 -6.32 -10.84
C ARG A 128 -19.17 -6.79 -9.56
N GLU A 129 -18.46 -7.89 -9.64
CA GLU A 129 -17.71 -8.44 -8.52
C GLU A 129 -16.37 -9.03 -8.99
N GLY A 130 -15.40 -9.16 -8.06
CA GLY A 130 -14.10 -9.77 -8.35
C GLY A 130 -14.24 -11.25 -8.71
N ALA A 131 -13.29 -11.76 -9.51
CA ALA A 131 -13.27 -13.15 -9.95
C ALA A 131 -13.31 -14.13 -8.77
N ASN A 132 -12.51 -13.88 -7.75
CA ASN A 132 -12.56 -14.55 -6.44
C ASN A 132 -11.69 -13.77 -5.44
N ARG A 133 -11.82 -14.12 -4.16
CA ARG A 133 -11.12 -13.42 -3.08
C ARG A 133 -9.60 -13.59 -3.14
N ALA A 134 -9.12 -14.78 -3.48
CA ALA A 134 -7.68 -15.02 -3.58
C ALA A 134 -7.04 -14.20 -4.72
N TYR A 135 -7.75 -14.02 -5.83
CA TYR A 135 -7.28 -13.17 -6.93
C TYR A 135 -7.24 -11.69 -6.53
N HIS A 136 -8.22 -11.24 -5.74
CA HIS A 136 -8.28 -9.89 -5.20
C HIS A 136 -7.06 -9.60 -4.30
N GLU A 137 -6.73 -10.53 -3.40
CA GLU A 137 -5.56 -10.46 -2.53
C GLU A 137 -4.24 -10.55 -3.32
N ALA A 138 -4.19 -11.41 -4.34
CA ALA A 138 -3.00 -11.58 -5.18
C ALA A 138 -2.65 -10.28 -5.94
N LEU A 139 -3.66 -9.56 -6.44
CA LEU A 139 -3.44 -8.28 -7.10
C LEU A 139 -2.87 -7.24 -6.12
N GLY A 140 -3.45 -7.11 -4.93
CA GLY A 140 -2.95 -6.22 -3.89
C GLY A 140 -1.50 -6.55 -3.50
N SER A 141 -1.21 -7.82 -3.25
CA SER A 141 0.14 -8.28 -2.88
C SER A 141 1.16 -8.05 -4.00
N MET A 142 0.79 -8.32 -5.25
CA MET A 142 1.66 -8.07 -6.41
C MET A 142 2.03 -6.59 -6.52
N MET A 143 1.06 -5.68 -6.34
CA MET A 143 1.29 -4.24 -6.42
C MET A 143 2.10 -3.72 -5.22
N GLY A 144 1.85 -4.22 -4.00
CA GLY A 144 2.66 -3.92 -2.83
C GLY A 144 4.12 -4.32 -3.02
N LEU A 145 4.37 -5.54 -3.51
CA LEU A 145 5.71 -6.02 -3.84
C LEU A 145 6.37 -5.22 -4.98
N ALA A 146 5.62 -4.85 -6.01
CA ALA A 146 6.13 -4.03 -7.11
C ALA A 146 6.57 -2.65 -6.62
N ALA A 147 5.76 -1.99 -5.78
CA ALA A 147 6.08 -0.69 -5.21
C ALA A 147 7.34 -0.70 -4.32
N MET A 148 7.67 -1.85 -3.73
CA MET A 148 8.87 -2.05 -2.92
C MET A 148 10.11 -2.42 -3.74
N GLN A 149 10.02 -2.53 -5.07
CA GLN A 149 11.20 -2.72 -5.90
C GLN A 149 12.04 -1.44 -5.96
N LYS A 150 13.38 -1.58 -5.95
CA LYS A 150 14.32 -0.45 -5.93
C LYS A 150 14.01 0.59 -7.03
N GLN A 151 13.69 0.14 -8.23
CA GLN A 151 13.41 1.01 -9.39
C GLN A 151 12.18 1.90 -9.12
N PHE A 152 11.07 1.29 -8.68
CA PHE A 152 9.86 2.05 -8.38
C PHE A 152 10.02 2.95 -7.16
N ALA A 153 10.64 2.45 -6.09
CA ALA A 153 10.91 3.26 -4.92
C ALA A 153 11.78 4.49 -5.27
N ALA A 154 12.78 4.34 -6.13
CA ALA A 154 13.60 5.45 -6.60
C ALA A 154 12.80 6.50 -7.36
N GLU A 155 11.92 6.09 -8.26
CA GLU A 155 11.12 6.99 -9.09
C GLU A 155 10.06 7.74 -8.28
N PHE A 156 9.36 7.03 -7.39
CA PHE A 156 8.20 7.59 -6.67
C PHE A 156 8.56 8.28 -5.36
N MET A 157 9.70 7.95 -4.78
CA MET A 157 10.21 8.61 -3.57
C MET A 157 11.18 9.76 -3.86
N ALA A 158 11.42 10.08 -5.12
CA ALA A 158 12.34 11.14 -5.58
C ALA A 158 11.81 12.57 -5.32
N ASP A 159 11.70 12.93 -4.05
CA ASP A 159 12.14 14.25 -3.61
C ASP A 159 13.67 14.16 -3.45
N SER A 160 14.38 15.21 -3.77
CA SER A 160 15.84 15.26 -3.93
C SER A 160 16.69 14.50 -2.90
N TYR A 161 16.18 14.30 -1.70
CA TYR A 161 16.86 13.58 -0.62
C TYR A 161 16.70 12.06 -0.70
N CYS A 162 15.55 11.54 -1.13
CA CYS A 162 15.32 10.11 -1.29
C CYS A 162 16.04 9.55 -2.51
N TYR A 163 16.16 10.34 -3.57
CA TYR A 163 16.91 9.98 -4.76
C TYR A 163 18.37 9.68 -4.44
N ASP A 164 19.00 10.50 -3.60
CA ASP A 164 20.40 10.31 -3.21
C ASP A 164 20.62 9.02 -2.38
N VAL A 165 19.70 8.68 -1.47
CA VAL A 165 19.79 7.45 -0.68
C VAL A 165 19.59 6.21 -1.55
N VAL A 166 18.60 6.22 -2.44
CA VAL A 166 18.35 5.10 -3.35
C VAL A 166 19.48 4.97 -4.38
N MET A 167 19.97 6.07 -4.92
CA MET A 167 21.11 6.07 -5.87
C MET A 167 22.43 5.72 -5.19
N GLN A 168 22.57 5.93 -3.88
CA GLN A 168 23.74 5.48 -3.13
C GLN A 168 23.81 3.95 -3.03
N PHE A 169 22.65 3.26 -2.93
CA PHE A 169 22.57 1.80 -3.07
C PHE A 169 22.98 1.32 -4.46
N TYR A 170 22.57 2.00 -5.53
CA TYR A 170 23.01 1.67 -6.90
C TYR A 170 24.52 1.82 -7.12
N ARG A 171 25.16 2.80 -6.47
CA ARG A 171 26.61 3.03 -6.59
C ARG A 171 27.46 2.00 -5.83
N VAL A 172 26.94 1.42 -4.75
CA VAL A 172 27.66 0.43 -3.94
C VAL A 172 27.70 -0.94 -4.60
N ASP A 173 26.68 -1.30 -5.36
CA ASP A 173 26.57 -2.64 -5.96
C ASP A 173 27.28 -2.79 -7.33
N GLY A 174 27.95 -1.76 -7.83
CA GLY A 174 28.81 -1.84 -9.04
C GLY A 174 28.09 -2.27 -10.32
N LEU A 175 26.77 -2.09 -10.39
CA LEU A 175 25.92 -2.45 -11.53
C LEU A 175 25.72 -1.25 -12.50
N TRP A 176 26.84 -0.72 -13.01
CA TRP A 176 26.92 0.05 -14.27
C TRP A 176 28.27 -0.22 -14.93
#